data_f64025f6c0b2c080d586ceda30d81301
#
_entry.id   f64025f6c0b2c080d586ceda30d81301
#
_cell.length_a   1.000
_cell.length_b   1.000
_cell.length_c   1.000
_cell.angle_alpha   90.00
_cell.angle_beta   90.00
_cell.angle_gamma   90.00
#
_symmetry.space_group_name_H-M   'P 1'
#
loop_
_entity.id
_entity.type
_entity.pdbx_description
1 polymer ?
#
loop_
_entity_poly.entity_id
_entity_poly.type
_entity_poly.pdbx_seq_one_letter_code
_entity_poly.pdbx_strand_id
1 'polypeptide(L)'
;LLNLNGRDISNTQILVAGTTGSGKSNLLAVLLNEIRTLSIESPYPVNFLLFDYKGEFSDPANNAWLNLFEIDRSAILDPIVSPLPFTPFKDFTGRAQNEINLYSTELALAICSIDRATISANMSNRLSEAIINAYKKSQNHPVTFDGIIKEYTALQPDKDRDKDDSIKSVLKQLIRNNLFATEDRIDLIKDSYIVKM
;
A
#
# COMPACT_ATOMS: atom_id res chain seq x y z
N LEU A 1 -7.48 18.63 23.73
CA LEU A 1 -8.19 17.49 23.11
C LEU A 1 -8.13 17.66 21.61
N LEU A 2 -7.44 16.77 20.93
CA LEU A 2 -7.43 16.72 19.46
C LEU A 2 -8.77 16.14 19.01
N ASN A 3 -9.64 16.94 18.42
CA ASN A 3 -10.88 16.47 17.82
C ASN A 3 -10.63 16.14 16.34
N LEU A 4 -10.24 14.92 16.03
CA LEU A 4 -9.96 14.47 14.66
C LEU A 4 -11.22 14.32 13.79
N ASN A 5 -12.40 14.31 14.39
CA ASN A 5 -13.69 14.13 13.73
C ASN A 5 -14.54 15.42 13.67
N GLY A 6 -13.95 16.57 13.93
CA GLY A 6 -14.64 17.85 13.80
C GLY A 6 -15.07 18.11 12.36
N ARG A 7 -16.34 18.51 12.13
CA ARG A 7 -16.87 18.82 10.79
C ARG A 7 -16.09 19.91 10.07
N ASP A 8 -15.30 20.70 10.81
CA ASP A 8 -14.50 21.80 10.29
C ASP A 8 -13.05 21.40 9.98
N ILE A 9 -12.67 20.13 10.19
CA ILE A 9 -11.34 19.62 9.89
C ILE A 9 -11.39 18.92 8.54
N SER A 10 -10.92 19.60 7.50
CA SER A 10 -10.84 19.05 6.14
C SER A 10 -9.64 18.10 5.95
N ASN A 11 -8.70 18.08 6.87
CA ASN A 11 -7.49 17.25 6.81
C ASN A 11 -7.05 16.82 8.20
N THR A 12 -6.99 15.51 8.43
CA THR A 12 -6.58 14.90 9.71
C THR A 12 -5.10 14.50 9.76
N GLN A 13 -4.30 14.98 8.81
CA GLN A 13 -2.86 14.69 8.78
C GLN A 13 -2.14 15.42 9.92
N ILE A 14 -1.29 14.67 10.63
CA ILE A 14 -0.47 15.18 11.72
C ILE A 14 0.99 15.06 11.32
N LEU A 15 1.75 16.15 11.37
CA LEU A 15 3.19 16.16 11.20
C LEU A 15 3.88 16.26 12.57
N VAL A 16 4.72 15.27 12.89
CA VAL A 16 5.58 15.29 14.08
C VAL A 16 7.02 15.52 13.64
N ALA A 17 7.58 16.69 13.95
CA ALA A 17 8.94 17.06 13.60
C ALA A 17 9.80 17.31 14.85
N GLY A 18 11.10 17.09 14.73
CA GLY A 18 12.06 17.31 15.82
C GLY A 18 13.41 16.62 15.54
N THR A 19 14.44 16.97 16.30
CA THR A 19 15.77 16.37 16.19
C THR A 19 15.81 14.90 16.66
N THR A 20 16.88 14.19 16.37
CA THR A 20 17.10 12.83 16.90
C THR A 20 17.11 12.86 18.43
N GLY A 21 16.46 11.90 19.08
CA GLY A 21 16.37 11.83 20.54
C GLY A 21 15.30 12.75 21.17
N SER A 22 14.56 13.55 20.38
CA SER A 22 13.53 14.46 20.92
C SER A 22 12.20 13.78 21.33
N GLY A 23 12.13 12.45 21.26
CA GLY A 23 10.94 11.70 21.68
C GLY A 23 9.82 11.57 20.63
N LYS A 24 10.10 11.83 19.34
CA LYS A 24 9.09 11.71 18.26
C LYS A 24 8.42 10.36 18.20
N SER A 25 9.22 9.28 18.25
CA SER A 25 8.72 7.89 18.21
C SER A 25 7.85 7.58 19.44
N ASN A 26 8.26 8.08 20.63
CA ASN A 26 7.45 7.95 21.83
C ASN A 26 6.12 8.70 21.71
N LEU A 27 6.14 9.95 21.23
CA LEU A 27 4.92 10.72 21.02
C LEU A 27 3.99 10.01 20.03
N LEU A 28 4.54 9.52 18.91
CA LEU A 28 3.75 8.77 17.93
C LEU A 28 3.12 7.52 18.55
N ALA A 29 3.90 6.75 19.31
CA ALA A 29 3.42 5.53 19.96
C ALA A 29 2.30 5.83 20.97
N VAL A 30 2.48 6.84 21.83
CA VAL A 30 1.45 7.26 22.79
C VAL A 30 0.19 7.70 22.05
N LEU A 31 0.32 8.50 20.99
CA LEU A 31 -0.82 8.99 20.22
C LEU A 31 -1.60 7.85 19.56
N LEU A 32 -0.91 6.90 18.92
CA LEU A 32 -1.52 5.73 18.31
C LEU A 32 -2.22 4.85 19.34
N ASN A 33 -1.58 4.62 20.50
CA ASN A 33 -2.17 3.85 21.58
C ASN A 33 -3.43 4.51 22.14
N GLU A 34 -3.39 5.81 22.44
CA GLU A 34 -4.53 6.56 22.95
C GLU A 34 -5.71 6.57 21.97
N ILE A 35 -5.45 6.82 20.67
CA ILE A 35 -6.49 6.80 19.64
C ILE A 35 -7.13 5.41 19.57
N ARG A 36 -6.33 4.35 19.56
CA ARG A 36 -6.82 2.97 19.52
C ARG A 36 -7.65 2.64 20.77
N THR A 37 -7.10 2.87 21.96
CA THR A 37 -7.75 2.56 23.23
C THR A 37 -9.08 3.31 23.40
N LEU A 38 -9.10 4.61 23.08
CA LEU A 38 -10.31 5.43 23.17
C LEU A 38 -11.38 5.04 22.13
N SER A 39 -10.99 4.38 21.06
CA SER A 39 -11.92 3.96 19.99
C SER A 39 -12.45 2.52 20.16
N ILE A 40 -11.91 1.74 21.09
CA ILE A 40 -12.17 0.29 21.18
C ILE A 40 -13.64 -0.02 21.46
N GLU A 41 -14.32 0.84 22.24
CA GLU A 41 -15.74 0.72 22.56
C GLU A 41 -16.65 1.43 21.53
N SER A 42 -16.05 2.06 20.51
CA SER A 42 -16.82 2.72 19.46
C SER A 42 -17.35 1.71 18.45
N PRO A 43 -18.45 2.03 17.72
CA PRO A 43 -18.88 1.20 16.59
C PRO A 43 -17.85 1.06 15.47
N TYR A 44 -16.83 1.91 15.49
CA TYR A 44 -15.75 1.97 14.48
C TYR A 44 -14.39 2.07 15.19
N PRO A 45 -13.85 0.93 15.69
CA PRO A 45 -12.52 0.91 16.29
C PRO A 45 -11.46 1.40 15.31
N VAL A 46 -10.53 2.23 15.79
CA VAL A 46 -9.44 2.75 14.97
C VAL A 46 -8.25 1.81 15.08
N ASN A 47 -7.82 1.27 13.95
CA ASN A 47 -6.59 0.52 13.80
C ASN A 47 -5.54 1.34 13.04
N PHE A 48 -4.31 0.88 13.02
CA PHE A 48 -3.23 1.58 12.35
C PHE A 48 -2.38 0.64 11.46
N LEU A 49 -1.80 1.24 10.43
CA LEU A 49 -0.73 0.65 9.64
C LEU A 49 0.50 1.54 9.78
N LEU A 50 1.50 1.07 10.53
CA LEU A 50 2.73 1.80 10.83
C LEU A 50 3.87 1.36 9.91
N PHE A 51 4.43 2.26 9.12
CA PHE A 51 5.62 2.00 8.32
C PHE A 51 6.88 2.34 9.12
N ASP A 52 7.61 1.30 9.53
CA ASP A 52 8.78 1.42 10.40
C ASP A 52 10.09 1.45 9.61
N TYR A 53 10.48 2.63 9.15
CA TYR A 53 11.71 2.83 8.37
C TYR A 53 13.01 2.66 9.18
N LYS A 54 12.94 2.79 10.50
CA LYS A 54 14.14 2.71 11.37
C LYS A 54 14.28 1.39 12.09
N GLY A 55 13.25 0.55 12.05
CA GLY A 55 13.21 -0.69 12.79
C GLY A 55 13.04 -0.52 14.31
N GLU A 56 12.63 0.67 14.79
CA GLU A 56 12.46 0.94 16.23
C GLU A 56 11.27 0.19 16.82
N PHE A 57 10.17 0.09 16.06
CA PHE A 57 8.92 -0.57 16.46
C PHE A 57 8.92 -2.06 16.17
N SER A 58 9.72 -2.50 15.21
CA SER A 58 9.82 -3.90 14.76
C SER A 58 11.06 -4.63 15.32
N ASP A 59 11.81 -4.00 16.22
CA ASP A 59 13.02 -4.58 16.83
C ASP A 59 12.71 -5.92 17.53
N PRO A 60 13.35 -7.03 17.11
CA PRO A 60 13.13 -8.34 17.72
C PRO A 60 13.61 -8.41 19.18
N ALA A 61 14.53 -7.57 19.59
CA ALA A 61 15.04 -7.51 20.94
C ALA A 61 14.15 -6.69 21.91
N ASN A 62 13.19 -5.92 21.37
CA ASN A 62 12.37 -5.02 22.17
C ASN A 62 10.86 -5.21 21.89
N ASN A 63 10.15 -5.74 22.87
CA ASN A 63 8.70 -5.92 22.79
C ASN A 63 7.89 -4.77 23.43
N ALA A 64 8.54 -3.71 23.91
CA ALA A 64 7.85 -2.64 24.64
C ALA A 64 6.74 -2.00 23.81
N TRP A 65 6.97 -1.80 22.51
CA TRP A 65 5.97 -1.23 21.61
C TRP A 65 4.82 -2.19 21.31
N LEU A 66 5.11 -3.48 21.11
CA LEU A 66 4.08 -4.50 20.90
C LEU A 66 3.17 -4.62 22.12
N ASN A 67 3.77 -4.62 23.32
CA ASN A 67 3.03 -4.64 24.58
C ASN A 67 2.18 -3.37 24.75
N LEU A 68 2.72 -2.19 24.41
CA LEU A 68 1.97 -0.94 24.47
C LEU A 68 0.76 -0.97 23.53
N PHE A 69 0.94 -1.48 22.32
CA PHE A 69 -0.13 -1.56 21.33
C PHE A 69 -1.06 -2.77 21.51
N GLU A 70 -0.76 -3.65 22.45
CA GLU A 70 -1.49 -4.91 22.66
C GLU A 70 -1.63 -5.74 21.36
N ILE A 71 -0.54 -5.84 20.61
CA ILE A 71 -0.47 -6.63 19.37
C ILE A 71 0.63 -7.68 19.46
N ASP A 72 0.41 -8.79 18.77
CA ASP A 72 1.38 -9.87 18.68
C ASP A 72 2.50 -9.57 17.68
N ARG A 73 3.61 -10.29 17.80
CA ARG A 73 4.72 -10.21 16.85
C ARG A 73 4.33 -10.61 15.42
N SER A 74 3.28 -11.41 15.26
CA SER A 74 2.70 -11.74 13.95
C SER A 74 2.10 -10.52 13.22
N ALA A 75 1.84 -9.42 13.94
CA ALA A 75 1.43 -8.15 13.35
C ALA A 75 2.59 -7.37 12.72
N ILE A 76 3.85 -7.81 12.89
CA ILE A 76 5.00 -7.25 12.20
C ILE A 76 5.13 -7.92 10.82
N LEU A 77 4.91 -7.14 9.78
CA LEU A 77 5.02 -7.57 8.40
C LEU A 77 6.40 -7.19 7.87
N ASP A 78 7.24 -8.20 7.55
CA ASP A 78 8.57 -8.00 6.98
C ASP A 78 8.59 -8.49 5.52
N PRO A 79 8.50 -7.58 4.52
CA PRO A 79 8.43 -7.96 3.10
C PRO A 79 9.73 -8.59 2.57
N ILE A 80 10.84 -8.53 3.33
CA ILE A 80 12.08 -9.23 2.98
C ILE A 80 11.98 -10.72 3.33
N VAL A 81 11.25 -11.05 4.39
CA VAL A 81 11.10 -12.43 4.89
C VAL A 81 9.95 -13.15 4.18
N SER A 82 8.83 -12.47 3.99
CA SER A 82 7.63 -13.03 3.35
C SER A 82 6.84 -11.95 2.61
N PRO A 83 6.10 -12.28 1.54
CA PRO A 83 5.22 -11.32 0.88
C PRO A 83 4.26 -10.69 1.88
N LEU A 84 3.97 -9.39 1.70
CA LEU A 84 2.92 -8.70 2.44
C LEU A 84 1.61 -9.47 2.25
N PRO A 85 0.86 -9.77 3.32
CA PRO A 85 -0.29 -10.66 3.29
C PRO A 85 -1.56 -10.00 2.72
N PHE A 86 -1.39 -9.11 1.77
CA PHE A 86 -2.47 -8.44 1.04
C PHE A 86 -2.06 -8.22 -0.42
N THR A 87 -3.06 -8.04 -1.28
CA THR A 87 -2.85 -7.71 -2.70
C THR A 87 -3.04 -6.21 -2.95
N PRO A 88 -2.25 -5.61 -3.86
CA PRO A 88 -2.53 -4.24 -4.31
C PRO A 88 -3.73 -4.16 -5.27
N PHE A 89 -4.35 -5.28 -5.63
CA PHE A 89 -5.43 -5.33 -6.61
C PHE A 89 -6.79 -5.44 -5.92
N LYS A 90 -7.64 -4.42 -6.08
CA LYS A 90 -9.01 -4.43 -5.55
C LYS A 90 -9.93 -5.35 -6.36
N ASP A 91 -10.90 -5.95 -5.68
CA ASP A 91 -12.01 -6.62 -6.36
C ASP A 91 -13.05 -5.59 -6.82
N PHE A 92 -13.32 -5.55 -8.12
CA PHE A 92 -14.32 -4.68 -8.73
C PHE A 92 -15.52 -5.44 -9.29
N THR A 93 -15.74 -6.66 -8.84
CA THR A 93 -16.93 -7.44 -9.26
C THR A 93 -18.21 -6.67 -8.97
N GLY A 94 -18.99 -6.40 -10.02
CA GLY A 94 -20.24 -5.64 -9.91
C GLY A 94 -20.10 -4.13 -9.68
N ARG A 95 -18.88 -3.58 -9.75
CA ARG A 95 -18.63 -2.14 -9.59
C ARG A 95 -18.74 -1.36 -10.90
N ALA A 96 -18.93 -0.05 -10.77
CA ALA A 96 -19.04 0.83 -11.92
C ALA A 96 -17.69 1.01 -12.65
N GLN A 97 -17.73 1.14 -13.98
CA GLN A 97 -16.52 1.30 -14.80
C GLN A 97 -15.67 2.51 -14.41
N ASN A 98 -16.28 3.60 -13.94
CA ASN A 98 -15.55 4.79 -13.49
C ASN A 98 -14.71 4.54 -12.23
N GLU A 99 -15.13 3.65 -11.33
CA GLU A 99 -14.34 3.25 -10.16
C GLU A 99 -13.08 2.49 -10.60
N ILE A 100 -13.22 1.58 -11.57
CA ILE A 100 -12.08 0.87 -12.16
C ILE A 100 -11.11 1.85 -12.83
N ASN A 101 -11.64 2.81 -13.59
CA ASN A 101 -10.83 3.80 -14.29
C ASN A 101 -10.04 4.69 -13.31
N LEU A 102 -10.69 5.18 -12.25
CA LEU A 102 -10.05 6.01 -11.23
C LEU A 102 -8.93 5.23 -10.53
N TYR A 103 -9.26 4.04 -10.02
CA TYR A 103 -8.29 3.19 -9.34
C TYR A 103 -7.11 2.80 -10.23
N SER A 104 -7.38 2.47 -11.50
CA SER A 104 -6.32 2.12 -12.45
C SER A 104 -5.36 3.27 -12.69
N THR A 105 -5.87 4.51 -12.70
CA THR A 105 -5.05 5.71 -12.81
C THR A 105 -4.20 5.91 -11.55
N GLU A 106 -4.77 5.75 -10.36
CA GLU A 106 -4.06 5.85 -9.09
C GLU A 106 -2.97 4.78 -8.97
N LEU A 107 -3.27 3.53 -9.32
CA LEU A 107 -2.31 2.44 -9.30
C LEU A 107 -1.18 2.67 -10.32
N ALA A 108 -1.51 3.14 -11.52
CA ALA A 108 -0.50 3.49 -12.52
C ALA A 108 0.43 4.59 -12.01
N LEU A 109 -0.09 5.64 -11.38
CA LEU A 109 0.70 6.71 -10.78
C LEU A 109 1.60 6.19 -9.64
N ALA A 110 1.09 5.29 -8.80
CA ALA A 110 1.88 4.67 -7.74
C ALA A 110 3.05 3.85 -8.32
N ILE A 111 2.81 3.01 -9.33
CA ILE A 111 3.86 2.23 -10.02
C ILE A 111 4.88 3.17 -10.68
N CYS A 112 4.41 4.20 -11.39
CA CYS A 112 5.28 5.19 -12.04
C CYS A 112 6.12 5.99 -11.03
N SER A 113 5.68 6.11 -9.78
CA SER A 113 6.43 6.82 -8.75
C SER A 113 7.73 6.11 -8.33
N ILE A 114 7.86 4.82 -8.63
CA ILE A 114 9.06 4.00 -8.33
C ILE A 114 10.25 4.48 -9.17
N ASP A 115 10.02 4.86 -10.43
CA ASP A 115 11.07 5.38 -11.32
C ASP A 115 10.57 6.59 -12.13
N ARG A 116 10.30 7.70 -11.42
CA ARG A 116 9.76 8.93 -12.02
C ARG A 116 10.68 9.55 -13.07
N ALA A 117 11.98 9.35 -12.97
CA ALA A 117 12.94 10.03 -13.82
C ALA A 117 12.89 9.54 -15.28
N THR A 118 12.47 8.30 -15.50
CA THR A 118 12.50 7.64 -16.82
C THR A 118 11.12 7.40 -17.43
N ILE A 119 10.03 7.58 -16.64
CA ILE A 119 8.68 7.30 -17.09
C ILE A 119 7.98 8.58 -17.60
N SER A 120 7.62 8.56 -18.88
CA SER A 120 6.88 9.66 -19.52
C SER A 120 5.37 9.59 -19.24
N ALA A 121 4.66 10.72 -19.45
CA ALA A 121 3.20 10.78 -19.35
C ALA A 121 2.50 9.77 -20.27
N ASN A 122 3.02 9.56 -21.49
CA ASN A 122 2.45 8.58 -22.42
C ASN A 122 2.59 7.14 -21.91
N MET A 123 3.70 6.83 -21.26
CA MET A 123 3.91 5.51 -20.64
C MET A 123 2.96 5.31 -19.45
N SER A 124 2.78 6.34 -18.63
CA SER A 124 1.83 6.30 -17.50
C SER A 124 0.38 6.10 -17.98
N ASN A 125 -0.05 6.83 -19.00
CA ASN A 125 -1.39 6.68 -19.58
C ASN A 125 -1.60 5.28 -20.16
N ARG A 126 -0.59 4.75 -20.87
CA ARG A 126 -0.62 3.37 -21.41
C ARG A 126 -0.70 2.34 -20.29
N LEU A 127 0.00 2.56 -19.19
CA LEU A 127 -0.08 1.67 -18.02
C LEU A 127 -1.48 1.69 -17.40
N SER A 128 -2.08 2.87 -17.22
CA SER A 128 -3.46 2.98 -16.74
C SER A 128 -4.44 2.21 -17.64
N GLU A 129 -4.31 2.35 -18.95
CA GLU A 129 -5.14 1.61 -19.92
C GLU A 129 -4.89 0.08 -19.85
N ALA A 130 -3.65 -0.34 -19.68
CA ALA A 130 -3.29 -1.74 -19.50
C ALA A 130 -3.92 -2.35 -18.24
N ILE A 131 -3.93 -1.60 -17.13
CA ILE A 131 -4.58 -2.01 -15.89
C ILE A 131 -6.10 -2.15 -16.10
N ILE A 132 -6.75 -1.16 -16.75
CA ILE A 132 -8.18 -1.22 -17.10
C ILE A 132 -8.49 -2.47 -17.94
N ASN A 133 -7.65 -2.77 -18.95
CA ASN A 133 -7.83 -3.94 -19.80
C ASN A 133 -7.61 -5.25 -19.04
N ALA A 134 -6.66 -5.29 -18.12
CA ALA A 134 -6.45 -6.44 -17.23
C ALA A 134 -7.69 -6.72 -16.38
N TYR A 135 -8.31 -5.67 -15.80
CA TYR A 135 -9.57 -5.81 -15.06
C TYR A 135 -10.74 -6.27 -15.93
N LYS A 136 -10.88 -5.74 -17.14
CA LYS A 136 -11.94 -6.16 -18.07
C LYS A 136 -11.83 -7.63 -18.48
N LYS A 137 -10.62 -8.15 -18.59
CA LYS A 137 -10.36 -9.53 -19.00
C LYS A 137 -10.35 -10.53 -17.85
N SER A 138 -10.20 -10.05 -16.62
CA SER A 138 -10.05 -10.91 -15.43
C SER A 138 -11.34 -11.51 -14.89
N GLN A 139 -12.43 -11.55 -15.64
CA GLN A 139 -13.82 -11.84 -15.28
C GLN A 139 -14.06 -12.83 -14.12
N ASN A 140 -13.13 -13.77 -13.86
CA ASN A 140 -13.21 -14.77 -12.77
C ASN A 140 -11.84 -15.04 -12.12
N HIS A 141 -10.82 -14.26 -12.38
CA HIS A 141 -9.48 -14.43 -11.83
C HIS A 141 -8.94 -13.12 -11.27
N PRO A 142 -8.13 -13.14 -10.21
CA PRO A 142 -7.52 -11.92 -9.71
C PRO A 142 -6.61 -11.30 -10.77
N VAL A 143 -6.61 -9.98 -10.83
CA VAL A 143 -5.62 -9.22 -11.63
C VAL A 143 -4.23 -9.48 -11.05
N THR A 144 -3.23 -9.59 -11.93
CA THR A 144 -1.84 -9.82 -11.54
C THR A 144 -0.91 -8.88 -12.30
N PHE A 145 0.29 -8.64 -11.77
CA PHE A 145 1.32 -7.87 -12.48
C PHE A 145 1.69 -8.48 -13.84
N ASP A 146 1.72 -9.81 -13.97
CA ASP A 146 1.94 -10.49 -15.24
C ASP A 146 0.83 -10.20 -16.25
N GLY A 147 -0.43 -10.20 -15.80
CA GLY A 147 -1.57 -9.80 -16.61
C GLY A 147 -1.43 -8.35 -17.11
N ILE A 148 -1.01 -7.44 -16.24
CA ILE A 148 -0.79 -6.04 -16.59
C ILE A 148 0.36 -5.90 -17.60
N ILE A 149 1.48 -6.60 -17.44
CA ILE A 149 2.59 -6.60 -18.41
C ILE A 149 2.12 -7.05 -19.79
N LYS A 150 1.30 -8.10 -19.85
CA LYS A 150 0.75 -8.62 -21.09
C LYS A 150 -0.11 -7.57 -21.81
N GLU A 151 -1.03 -6.92 -21.08
CA GLU A 151 -1.87 -5.86 -21.64
C GLU A 151 -1.05 -4.62 -22.03
N TYR A 152 -0.09 -4.22 -21.22
CA TYR A 152 0.80 -3.10 -21.52
C TYR A 152 1.61 -3.36 -22.80
N THR A 153 2.14 -4.57 -22.95
CA THR A 153 2.87 -4.98 -24.14
C THR A 153 1.98 -4.96 -25.40
N ALA A 154 0.72 -5.39 -25.27
CA ALA A 154 -0.23 -5.35 -26.38
C ALA A 154 -0.56 -3.93 -26.86
N LEU A 155 -0.49 -2.95 -25.98
CA LEU A 155 -0.70 -1.53 -26.28
C LEU A 155 0.54 -0.82 -26.85
N GLN A 156 1.72 -1.46 -26.80
CA GLN A 156 2.93 -0.90 -27.39
C GLN A 156 2.91 -1.00 -28.92
N PRO A 157 3.56 -0.05 -29.65
CA PRO A 157 3.81 -0.19 -31.08
C PRO A 157 4.57 -1.49 -31.37
N ASP A 158 4.30 -2.14 -32.50
CA ASP A 158 4.91 -3.45 -32.88
C ASP A 158 6.43 -3.46 -32.77
N LYS A 159 7.09 -2.39 -33.19
CA LYS A 159 8.56 -2.23 -33.15
C LYS A 159 9.16 -2.19 -31.73
N ASP A 160 8.33 -1.97 -30.71
CA ASP A 160 8.75 -1.78 -29.31
C ASP A 160 8.24 -2.90 -28.38
N ARG A 161 7.40 -3.82 -28.89
CA ARG A 161 6.80 -4.90 -28.07
C ARG A 161 7.82 -5.81 -27.42
N ASP A 162 8.91 -6.11 -28.14
CA ASP A 162 9.97 -7.00 -27.64
C ASP A 162 11.00 -6.27 -26.76
N LYS A 163 10.90 -4.94 -26.65
CA LYS A 163 11.82 -4.15 -25.84
C LYS A 163 11.26 -3.96 -24.43
N ASP A 164 12.15 -4.03 -23.47
CA ASP A 164 11.84 -3.60 -22.10
C ASP A 164 11.99 -2.07 -22.01
N ASP A 165 10.93 -1.40 -21.66
CA ASP A 165 10.94 -0.01 -21.22
C ASP A 165 10.91 0.06 -19.67
N SER A 166 10.95 1.29 -19.14
CA SER A 166 10.97 1.51 -17.69
C SER A 166 9.75 0.92 -16.97
N ILE A 167 8.56 0.94 -17.59
CA ILE A 167 7.36 0.32 -17.00
C ILE A 167 7.50 -1.19 -16.89
N LYS A 168 7.90 -1.86 -17.98
CA LYS A 168 8.12 -3.31 -17.94
C LYS A 168 9.20 -3.67 -16.92
N SER A 169 10.26 -2.87 -16.84
CA SER A 169 11.33 -3.09 -15.87
C SER A 169 10.84 -2.99 -14.42
N VAL A 170 10.05 -1.96 -14.10
CA VAL A 170 9.44 -1.79 -12.77
C VAL A 170 8.50 -2.96 -12.45
N LEU A 171 7.59 -3.30 -13.36
CA LEU A 171 6.64 -4.41 -13.15
C LEU A 171 7.36 -5.75 -12.95
N LYS A 172 8.38 -6.05 -13.77
CA LYS A 172 9.23 -7.25 -13.60
C LYS A 172 9.95 -7.25 -12.24
N GLN A 173 10.39 -6.09 -11.77
CA GLN A 173 11.00 -5.96 -10.44
C GLN A 173 10.00 -6.26 -9.33
N LEU A 174 8.76 -5.75 -9.40
CA LEU A 174 7.70 -6.03 -8.43
C LEU A 174 7.37 -7.53 -8.39
N ILE A 175 7.28 -8.20 -9.54
CA ILE A 175 7.07 -9.65 -9.63
C ILE A 175 8.24 -10.40 -9.00
N ARG A 176 9.47 -10.08 -9.41
CA ARG A 176 10.69 -10.76 -8.94
C ARG A 176 10.86 -10.65 -7.42
N ASN A 177 10.56 -9.47 -6.87
CA ASN A 177 10.68 -9.23 -5.43
C ASN A 177 9.54 -9.87 -4.64
N ASN A 178 8.46 -10.31 -5.30
CA ASN A 178 7.32 -10.99 -4.69
C ASN A 178 6.80 -10.28 -3.42
N LEU A 179 6.61 -8.95 -3.52
CA LEU A 179 6.31 -8.10 -2.37
C LEU A 179 4.90 -8.30 -1.80
N PHE A 180 3.95 -8.80 -2.60
CA PHE A 180 2.55 -8.89 -2.25
C PHE A 180 2.01 -10.31 -2.42
N ALA A 181 1.08 -10.70 -1.57
CA ALA A 181 0.31 -11.92 -1.77
C ALA A 181 -0.63 -11.77 -2.98
N THR A 182 -1.07 -12.90 -3.52
CA THR A 182 -2.04 -12.95 -4.64
C THR A 182 -3.47 -12.65 -4.20
N GLU A 183 -3.74 -12.74 -2.91
CA GLU A 183 -5.04 -12.49 -2.29
C GLU A 183 -4.84 -11.88 -0.89
N ASP A 184 -5.87 -11.19 -0.38
CA ASP A 184 -5.85 -10.64 0.96
C ASP A 184 -6.00 -11.77 1.99
N ARG A 185 -5.05 -11.84 2.93
CA ARG A 185 -5.02 -12.79 4.04
C ARG A 185 -5.23 -12.11 5.39
N ILE A 186 -5.22 -10.80 5.41
CA ILE A 186 -5.43 -9.97 6.59
C ILE A 186 -6.45 -8.87 6.27
N ASP A 187 -7.10 -8.39 7.29
CA ASP A 187 -8.02 -7.25 7.19
C ASP A 187 -7.36 -6.01 7.82
N LEU A 188 -6.82 -5.14 6.98
CA LEU A 188 -6.17 -3.89 7.43
C LEU A 188 -7.12 -2.92 8.15
N ILE A 189 -8.44 -3.14 8.07
CA ILE A 189 -9.43 -2.31 8.76
C ILE A 189 -9.66 -2.84 10.17
N LYS A 190 -9.62 -4.16 10.37
CA LYS A 190 -9.95 -4.79 11.66
C LYS A 190 -8.77 -4.87 12.62
N ASP A 191 -7.55 -4.92 12.12
CA ASP A 191 -6.35 -5.15 12.91
C ASP A 191 -5.29 -4.09 12.66
N SER A 192 -4.38 -3.92 13.64
CA SER A 192 -3.24 -3.01 13.54
C SER A 192 -1.98 -3.77 13.15
N TYR A 193 -1.18 -3.19 12.24
CA TYR A 193 0.04 -3.80 11.73
C TYR A 193 1.22 -2.83 11.70
N ILE A 194 2.43 -3.39 11.82
CA ILE A 194 3.69 -2.68 11.63
C ILE A 194 4.38 -3.28 10.39
N VAL A 195 4.63 -2.46 9.38
CA VAL A 195 5.37 -2.84 8.19
C VAL A 195 6.82 -2.42 8.36
N LYS A 196 7.71 -3.38 8.42
CA LYS A 196 9.16 -3.13 8.43
C LYS A 196 9.63 -2.73 7.04
N MET A 197 10.35 -1.61 6.95
CA MET A 197 10.78 -1.04 5.67
C MET A 197 12.29 -1.22 5.47
#